data_921d3d29ae902fbf9cbab9424300624a
#
_entry.id   921d3d29ae902fbf9cbab9424300624a
#
_cell.length_a   1.000
_cell.length_b   1.000
_cell.length_c   1.000
_cell.angle_alpha   90.00
_cell.angle_beta   90.00
_cell.angle_gamma   90.00
#
_symmetry.space_group_name_H-M   'P 1'
#
loop_
_entity.id
_entity.type
_entity.pdbx_description
1 polymer ?
#
loop_
_entity_poly.entity_id
_entity_poly.type
_entity_poly.pdbx_seq_one_letter_code
_entity_poly.pdbx_strand_id
1 'polypeptide(L)'
;MTQVIVYNLGGTERLGSVSVEHAIRMVHRQVARIHTAMDETFGPFQRPKAVELVRYIFAKWQYDRKGEISWSKRGVLKRDQWTCAFCGEHANTVDHVLPKSRGGTDSWLNTVASCAKDNHAKGARTPQEAGMRLLFEPRMPTLKDVLR
;
A
#
# COMPACT_ATOMS: atom_id res chain seq x y z
N MET A 1 15.15 16.64 -4.90
CA MET A 1 14.42 16.63 -3.61
C MET A 1 15.08 15.65 -2.67
N THR A 2 15.21 16.03 -1.42
CA THR A 2 15.81 15.16 -0.41
C THR A 2 14.80 14.10 0.00
N GLN A 3 15.18 12.85 -0.13
CA GLN A 3 14.37 11.71 0.28
C GLN A 3 14.76 11.28 1.70
N VAL A 4 13.77 10.89 2.47
CA VAL A 4 13.94 10.34 3.82
C VAL A 4 13.85 8.82 3.75
N ILE A 5 14.87 8.14 4.24
CA ILE A 5 14.89 6.68 4.26
C ILE A 5 13.89 6.17 5.30
N VAL A 6 13.14 5.13 4.95
CA VAL A 6 12.22 4.46 5.87
C VAL A 6 12.77 3.09 6.23
N TYR A 7 12.98 2.88 7.52
CA TYR A 7 13.38 1.59 8.08
C TYR A 7 12.19 0.90 8.76
N ASN A 8 12.20 -0.41 8.75
CA ASN A 8 11.29 -1.22 9.54
C ASN A 8 11.63 -1.09 11.04
N LEU A 9 10.77 -1.58 11.91
CA LEU A 9 11.05 -1.62 13.35
C LEU A 9 12.37 -2.35 13.60
N GLY A 10 13.23 -1.72 14.42
CA GLY A 10 14.60 -2.18 14.65
C GLY A 10 15.64 -1.37 13.89
N GLY A 11 15.25 -0.55 12.90
CA GLY A 11 16.12 0.41 12.22
C GLY A 11 17.21 -0.17 11.32
N THR A 12 17.11 -1.45 10.96
CA THR A 12 18.12 -2.13 10.14
C THR A 12 17.63 -2.51 8.75
N GLU A 13 16.35 -2.82 8.62
CA GLU A 13 15.74 -3.22 7.35
C GLU A 13 15.19 -2.01 6.61
N ARG A 14 15.84 -1.63 5.51
CA ARG A 14 15.38 -0.52 4.67
C ARG A 14 14.16 -0.94 3.87
N LEU A 15 13.06 -0.18 4.01
CA LEU A 15 11.82 -0.40 3.27
C LEU A 15 11.74 0.45 2.01
N GLY A 16 12.36 1.62 1.99
CA GLY A 16 12.33 2.55 0.86
C GLY A 16 12.60 3.98 1.30
N SER A 17 12.05 4.94 0.56
CA SER A 17 12.18 6.37 0.89
C SER A 17 10.90 7.14 0.61
N VAL A 18 10.71 8.24 1.32
CA VAL A 18 9.57 9.13 1.19
C VAL A 18 10.04 10.59 1.19
N SER A 19 9.16 11.53 0.84
CA SER A 19 9.47 12.95 0.97
C SER A 19 9.59 13.38 2.43
N VAL A 20 10.24 14.51 2.67
CA VAL A 20 10.37 15.07 4.04
C VAL A 20 9.00 15.32 4.66
N GLU A 21 8.09 15.91 3.91
CA GLU A 21 6.72 16.21 4.36
C GLU A 21 5.97 14.94 4.76
N HIS A 22 6.13 13.87 3.97
CA HIS A 22 5.49 12.59 4.28
C HIS A 22 6.09 11.97 5.54
N ALA A 23 7.41 11.99 5.68
CA ALA A 23 8.10 11.50 6.87
C ALA A 23 7.66 12.26 8.13
N ILE A 24 7.54 13.58 8.07
CA ILE A 24 7.05 14.40 9.17
C ILE A 24 5.62 14.02 9.55
N ARG A 25 4.74 13.81 8.57
CA ARG A 25 3.37 13.33 8.85
C ARG A 25 3.37 11.97 9.53
N MET A 26 4.25 11.06 9.13
CA MET A 26 4.39 9.75 9.78
C MET A 26 4.80 9.89 11.25
N VAL A 27 5.74 10.78 11.55
CA VAL A 27 6.19 11.06 12.92
C VAL A 27 5.07 11.71 13.73
N HIS A 28 4.39 12.71 13.17
CA HIS A 28 3.27 13.40 13.82
C HIS A 28 2.13 12.42 14.15
N ARG A 29 1.84 11.48 13.26
CA ARG A 29 0.80 10.46 13.46
C ARG A 29 1.25 9.29 14.34
N GLN A 30 2.47 9.32 14.82
CA GLN A 30 3.06 8.28 15.68
C GLN A 30 3.14 6.88 15.04
N VAL A 31 3.21 6.83 13.71
CA VAL A 31 3.44 5.57 12.96
C VAL A 31 4.92 5.32 12.68
N ALA A 32 5.75 6.35 12.86
CA ALA A 32 7.19 6.28 12.75
C ALA A 32 7.84 7.21 13.77
N ARG A 33 9.12 6.95 14.06
CA ARG A 33 9.96 7.84 14.87
C ARG A 33 11.21 8.23 14.08
N ILE A 34 11.83 9.34 14.41
CA ILE A 34 13.07 9.75 13.76
C ILE A 34 14.18 8.76 14.14
N HIS A 35 14.74 8.10 13.13
CA HIS A 35 15.88 7.20 13.29
C HIS A 35 17.20 7.97 13.24
N THR A 36 17.35 8.84 12.24
CA THR A 36 18.52 9.71 12.08
C THR A 36 18.01 11.11 11.72
N ALA A 37 18.43 12.10 12.48
CA ALA A 37 18.08 13.50 12.26
C ALA A 37 19.21 14.25 11.57
N MET A 38 18.85 15.35 10.90
CA MET A 38 19.78 16.37 10.42
C MET A 38 19.78 17.53 11.41
N ASP A 39 20.80 18.40 11.35
CA ASP A 39 20.88 19.58 12.22
C ASP A 39 19.83 20.66 11.92
N GLU A 40 19.18 20.54 10.75
CA GLU A 40 18.11 21.44 10.31
C GLU A 40 16.77 21.06 10.95
N THR A 41 15.89 22.05 11.06
CA THR A 41 14.51 21.83 11.52
C THR A 41 13.50 21.95 10.37
N PHE A 42 12.37 21.26 10.53
CA PHE A 42 11.21 21.36 9.65
C PHE A 42 9.98 21.58 10.55
N GLY A 43 9.58 22.84 10.70
CA GLY A 43 8.57 23.22 11.68
C GLY A 43 9.04 22.89 13.11
N PRO A 44 8.21 22.27 13.95
CA PRO A 44 8.58 21.89 15.32
C PRO A 44 9.44 20.61 15.40
N PHE A 45 9.73 19.97 14.28
CA PHE A 45 10.48 18.71 14.23
C PHE A 45 11.89 18.94 13.69
N GLN A 46 12.84 18.14 14.15
CA GLN A 46 14.11 18.02 13.46
C GLN A 46 13.86 17.39 12.09
N ARG A 47 14.58 17.88 11.07
CA ARG A 47 14.48 17.30 9.72
C ARG A 47 14.99 15.88 9.74
N PRO A 48 14.17 14.88 9.43
CA PRO A 48 14.62 13.50 9.42
C PRO A 48 15.48 13.21 8.19
N LYS A 49 16.57 12.50 8.37
CA LYS A 49 17.34 11.85 7.33
C LYS A 49 16.81 10.43 7.11
N ALA A 50 16.38 9.80 8.20
CA ALA A 50 15.73 8.49 8.18
C ALA A 50 14.68 8.41 9.29
N VAL A 51 13.63 7.66 9.05
CA VAL A 51 12.59 7.32 10.02
C VAL A 51 12.49 5.81 10.17
N GLU A 52 12.04 5.37 11.33
CA GLU A 52 11.84 3.97 11.66
C GLU A 52 10.37 3.76 12.04
N LEU A 53 9.75 2.71 11.52
CA LEU A 53 8.36 2.40 11.85
C LEU A 53 8.23 1.94 13.31
N VAL A 54 7.15 2.32 13.97
CA VAL A 54 6.86 1.91 15.35
C VAL A 54 6.24 0.51 15.42
N ARG A 55 5.83 -0.05 14.26
CA ARG A 55 5.35 -1.42 14.14
C ARG A 55 6.12 -2.14 13.05
N TYR A 56 6.42 -3.41 13.30
CA TYR A 56 7.06 -4.24 12.29
C TYR A 56 6.08 -4.50 11.14
N ILE A 57 6.53 -4.20 9.91
CA ILE A 57 5.83 -4.58 8.69
C ILE A 57 6.49 -5.85 8.17
N PHE A 58 5.69 -6.89 8.00
CA PHE A 58 6.17 -8.18 7.56
C PHE A 58 6.85 -8.08 6.19
N ALA A 59 7.94 -8.83 5.99
CA ALA A 59 8.85 -8.78 4.84
C ALA A 59 8.23 -8.96 3.43
N LYS A 60 6.95 -9.29 3.34
CA LYS A 60 6.22 -9.34 2.05
C LYS A 60 6.15 -7.98 1.34
N TRP A 61 6.56 -6.93 1.99
CA TRP A 61 6.55 -5.55 1.48
C TRP A 61 7.92 -5.08 0.99
N GLN A 62 8.89 -5.95 0.94
CA GLN A 62 10.19 -5.61 0.39
C GLN A 62 10.06 -5.31 -1.09
N TYR A 63 10.74 -4.28 -1.52
CA TYR A 63 10.94 -4.02 -2.94
C TYR A 63 11.75 -5.18 -3.52
N ASP A 64 11.35 -5.62 -4.71
CA ASP A 64 12.18 -6.53 -5.46
C ASP A 64 13.47 -5.81 -5.92
N ARG A 65 14.33 -6.53 -6.65
CA ARG A 65 15.61 -5.98 -7.12
C ARG A 65 15.47 -4.78 -8.07
N LYS A 66 14.25 -4.51 -8.58
CA LYS A 66 13.92 -3.39 -9.47
C LYS A 66 13.23 -2.24 -8.72
N GLY A 67 13.04 -2.37 -7.41
CA GLY A 67 12.33 -1.40 -6.60
C GLY A 67 10.81 -1.53 -6.68
N GLU A 68 10.29 -2.59 -7.24
CA GLU A 68 8.86 -2.88 -7.26
C GLU A 68 8.41 -3.54 -5.96
N ILE A 69 7.20 -3.26 -5.54
CA ILE A 69 6.61 -3.84 -4.34
C ILE A 69 5.99 -5.19 -4.70
N SER A 70 6.36 -6.24 -3.98
CA SER A 70 5.80 -7.56 -4.19
C SER A 70 4.31 -7.60 -3.92
N TRP A 71 3.56 -8.25 -4.80
CA TRP A 71 2.11 -8.39 -4.67
C TRP A 71 1.72 -9.20 -3.44
N SER A 72 0.66 -8.76 -2.74
CA SER A 72 -0.02 -9.54 -1.72
C SER A 72 -1.47 -9.08 -1.58
N LYS A 73 -2.33 -9.95 -1.06
CA LYS A 73 -3.74 -9.59 -0.79
C LYS A 73 -3.85 -8.42 0.18
N ARG A 74 -3.07 -8.45 1.25
CA ARG A 74 -3.04 -7.35 2.22
C ARG A 74 -2.59 -6.04 1.57
N GLY A 75 -1.65 -6.12 0.62
CA GLY A 75 -1.17 -4.96 -0.13
C GLY A 75 -2.24 -4.35 -1.01
N VAL A 76 -3.02 -5.16 -1.67
CA VAL A 76 -4.17 -4.68 -2.47
C VAL A 76 -5.16 -3.94 -1.57
N LEU A 77 -5.50 -4.51 -0.41
CA LEU A 77 -6.40 -3.86 0.55
C LEU A 77 -5.83 -2.53 1.05
N LYS A 78 -4.56 -2.46 1.38
CA LYS A 78 -3.90 -1.21 1.78
C LYS A 78 -3.86 -0.18 0.65
N ARG A 79 -3.47 -0.60 -0.56
CA ARG A 79 -3.45 0.28 -1.74
C ARG A 79 -4.82 0.93 -1.96
N ASP A 80 -5.88 0.15 -1.86
CA ASP A 80 -7.26 0.58 -2.12
C ASP A 80 -7.94 1.13 -0.85
N GLN A 81 -7.18 1.32 0.22
CA GLN A 81 -7.64 1.90 1.49
C GLN A 81 -8.83 1.15 2.09
N TRP A 82 -8.83 -0.17 1.95
CA TRP A 82 -9.91 -1.05 2.45
C TRP A 82 -11.28 -0.64 1.91
N THR A 83 -11.33 -0.15 0.67
CA THR A 83 -12.52 0.35 0.00
C THR A 83 -12.87 -0.58 -1.16
N CYS A 84 -14.11 -1.03 -1.22
CA CYS A 84 -14.59 -1.88 -2.32
C CYS A 84 -14.58 -1.13 -3.64
N ALA A 85 -13.95 -1.71 -4.65
CA ALA A 85 -13.87 -1.13 -5.98
C ALA A 85 -15.21 -1.07 -6.72
N PHE A 86 -16.22 -1.79 -6.25
CA PHE A 86 -17.53 -1.86 -6.90
C PHE A 86 -18.58 -0.98 -6.20
N CYS A 87 -18.69 -1.02 -4.88
CA CYS A 87 -19.72 -0.29 -4.13
C CYS A 87 -19.19 0.86 -3.26
N GLY A 88 -17.87 0.96 -3.04
CA GLY A 88 -17.28 1.98 -2.19
C GLY A 88 -17.36 1.74 -0.68
N GLU A 89 -18.00 0.65 -0.26
CA GLU A 89 -18.08 0.25 1.14
C GLU A 89 -16.78 -0.41 1.63
N HIS A 90 -16.72 -0.75 2.90
CA HIS A 90 -15.55 -1.44 3.45
C HIS A 90 -15.26 -2.76 2.74
N ALA A 91 -14.00 -2.98 2.39
CA ALA A 91 -13.53 -4.19 1.73
C ALA A 91 -12.54 -4.94 2.63
N ASN A 92 -12.73 -6.25 2.73
CA ASN A 92 -11.84 -7.16 3.44
C ASN A 92 -11.41 -8.36 2.59
N THR A 93 -11.82 -8.39 1.33
CA THR A 93 -11.43 -9.41 0.35
C THR A 93 -10.77 -8.77 -0.86
N VAL A 94 -10.10 -9.60 -1.66
CA VAL A 94 -9.48 -9.19 -2.93
C VAL A 94 -10.15 -9.95 -4.06
N ASP A 95 -10.56 -9.23 -5.09
CA ASP A 95 -11.14 -9.79 -6.29
C ASP A 95 -10.18 -9.69 -7.47
N HIS A 96 -10.22 -10.69 -8.33
CA HIS A 96 -9.50 -10.71 -9.60
C HIS A 96 -10.41 -10.19 -10.70
N VAL A 97 -10.01 -9.08 -11.33
CA VAL A 97 -10.80 -8.47 -12.43
C VAL A 97 -11.01 -9.47 -13.54
N LEU A 98 -9.94 -10.09 -14.06
CA LEU A 98 -10.02 -11.32 -14.82
C LEU A 98 -9.91 -12.51 -13.84
N PRO A 99 -10.94 -13.35 -13.71
CA PRO A 99 -10.92 -14.46 -12.76
C PRO A 99 -9.72 -15.40 -12.93
N LYS A 100 -9.20 -15.93 -11.82
CA LYS A 100 -8.10 -16.91 -11.86
C LYS A 100 -8.46 -18.13 -12.70
N SER A 101 -9.69 -18.60 -12.63
CA SER A 101 -10.21 -19.72 -13.44
C SER A 101 -10.18 -19.45 -14.96
N ARG A 102 -10.04 -18.20 -15.36
CA ARG A 102 -9.98 -17.75 -16.75
C ARG A 102 -8.61 -17.17 -17.14
N GLY A 103 -7.57 -17.50 -16.39
CA GLY A 103 -6.18 -17.07 -16.65
C GLY A 103 -5.76 -15.78 -15.96
N GLY A 104 -6.56 -15.23 -15.06
CA GLY A 104 -6.22 -14.06 -14.28
C GLY A 104 -5.07 -14.33 -13.31
N THR A 105 -4.16 -13.37 -13.19
CA THR A 105 -2.95 -13.47 -12.36
C THR A 105 -3.08 -12.75 -11.04
N ASP A 106 -2.28 -13.17 -10.05
CA ASP A 106 -2.06 -12.46 -8.80
C ASP A 106 -1.11 -11.28 -9.06
N SER A 107 -1.65 -10.21 -9.63
CA SER A 107 -0.88 -9.03 -10.00
C SER A 107 -1.58 -7.74 -9.58
N TRP A 108 -0.80 -6.68 -9.41
CA TRP A 108 -1.33 -5.36 -9.05
C TRP A 108 -2.35 -4.83 -10.04
N LEU A 109 -2.15 -5.11 -11.33
CA LEU A 109 -3.03 -4.61 -12.40
C LEU A 109 -4.26 -5.47 -12.64
N ASN A 110 -4.37 -6.63 -11.98
CA ASN A 110 -5.54 -7.52 -12.12
C ASN A 110 -6.33 -7.71 -10.83
N THR A 111 -5.98 -7.05 -9.74
CA THR A 111 -6.63 -7.25 -8.44
C THR A 111 -7.09 -5.93 -7.84
N VAL A 112 -8.25 -5.98 -7.19
CA VAL A 112 -8.85 -4.84 -6.49
C VAL A 112 -9.41 -5.30 -5.14
N ALA A 113 -9.49 -4.37 -4.19
CA ALA A 113 -10.21 -4.59 -2.95
C ALA A 113 -11.71 -4.73 -3.25
N SER A 114 -12.37 -5.67 -2.62
CA SER A 114 -13.80 -5.91 -2.76
C SER A 114 -14.43 -6.32 -1.44
N CYS A 115 -15.68 -5.93 -1.20
CA CYS A 115 -16.46 -6.51 -0.13
C CYS A 115 -16.86 -7.95 -0.50
N ALA A 116 -17.12 -8.78 0.51
CA ALA A 116 -17.48 -10.18 0.28
C ALA A 116 -18.75 -10.33 -0.56
N LYS A 117 -19.73 -9.45 -0.39
CA LYS A 117 -20.98 -9.44 -1.14
C LYS A 117 -20.75 -9.25 -2.64
N ASP A 118 -20.01 -8.23 -3.03
CA ASP A 118 -19.75 -7.93 -4.44
C ASP A 118 -18.82 -8.95 -5.07
N ASN A 119 -17.82 -9.41 -4.33
CA ASN A 119 -16.90 -10.46 -4.78
C ASN A 119 -17.68 -11.75 -5.10
N HIS A 120 -18.59 -12.14 -4.21
CA HIS A 120 -19.44 -13.31 -4.42
C HIS A 120 -20.41 -13.11 -5.59
N ALA A 121 -21.06 -11.95 -5.69
CA ALA A 121 -21.99 -11.64 -6.77
C ALA A 121 -21.33 -11.65 -8.14
N LYS A 122 -20.08 -11.17 -8.25
CA LYS A 122 -19.32 -11.21 -9.50
C LYS A 122 -18.94 -12.65 -9.88
N GLY A 123 -18.50 -13.45 -8.92
CA GLY A 123 -18.08 -14.84 -9.15
C GLY A 123 -16.96 -14.94 -10.19
N ALA A 124 -17.03 -15.94 -11.05
CA ALA A 124 -16.02 -16.23 -12.09
C ALA A 124 -16.29 -15.46 -13.41
N ARG A 125 -16.84 -14.26 -13.29
CA ARG A 125 -17.12 -13.36 -14.43
C ARG A 125 -16.24 -12.13 -14.38
N THR A 126 -16.05 -11.47 -15.53
CA THR A 126 -15.49 -10.13 -15.56
C THR A 126 -16.51 -9.11 -15.01
N PRO A 127 -16.09 -7.91 -14.59
CA PRO A 127 -17.03 -6.87 -14.16
C PRO A 127 -18.08 -6.57 -15.24
N GLN A 128 -17.69 -6.53 -16.51
CA GLN A 128 -18.58 -6.27 -17.63
C GLN A 128 -19.66 -7.37 -17.76
N GLU A 129 -19.26 -8.63 -17.67
CA GLU A 129 -20.19 -9.77 -17.73
C GLU A 129 -21.14 -9.78 -16.54
N ALA A 130 -20.69 -9.33 -15.38
CA ALA A 130 -21.50 -9.24 -14.17
C ALA A 130 -22.39 -7.97 -14.12
N GLY A 131 -22.26 -7.07 -15.09
CA GLY A 131 -22.95 -5.79 -15.07
C GLY A 131 -22.43 -4.84 -13.97
N MET A 132 -21.22 -5.05 -13.51
CA MET A 132 -20.60 -4.28 -12.42
C MET A 132 -19.60 -3.28 -12.99
N ARG A 133 -19.51 -2.12 -12.34
CA ARG A 133 -18.57 -1.06 -12.72
C ARG A 133 -17.54 -0.86 -11.64
N LEU A 134 -16.26 -0.78 -12.05
CA LEU A 134 -15.17 -0.38 -11.16
C LEU A 134 -15.25 1.13 -10.87
N LEU A 135 -15.23 1.50 -9.60
CA LEU A 135 -15.16 2.89 -9.16
C LEU A 135 -13.74 3.45 -9.30
N PHE A 136 -12.75 2.56 -9.30
CA PHE A 136 -11.35 2.89 -9.56
C PHE A 136 -10.66 1.69 -10.23
N GLU A 137 -9.66 1.98 -11.05
CA GLU A 137 -8.90 0.95 -11.76
C GLU A 137 -7.80 0.34 -10.87
N PRO A 138 -7.46 -0.96 -11.06
CA PRO A 138 -6.29 -1.52 -10.42
C PRO A 138 -5.02 -0.80 -10.91
N ARG A 139 -4.09 -0.54 -9.99
CA ARG A 139 -2.86 0.18 -10.27
C ARG A 139 -1.68 -0.39 -9.50
N MET A 140 -0.47 -0.03 -9.89
CA MET A 140 0.72 -0.30 -9.11
C MET A 140 0.67 0.49 -7.80
N PRO A 141 1.02 -0.13 -6.66
CA PRO A 141 1.08 0.60 -5.39
C PRO A 141 2.30 1.51 -5.35
N THR A 142 2.22 2.53 -4.51
CA THR A 142 3.36 3.35 -4.12
C THR A 142 3.81 2.97 -2.71
N LEU A 143 5.01 3.37 -2.32
CA LEU A 143 5.48 3.18 -0.94
C LEU A 143 4.51 3.83 0.08
N LYS A 144 3.92 4.96 -0.29
CA LYS A 144 2.90 5.64 0.51
C LYS A 144 1.68 4.76 0.80
N ASP A 145 1.24 3.97 -0.17
CA ASP A 145 0.11 3.04 0.00
C ASP A 145 0.46 1.94 1.01
N VAL A 146 1.68 1.44 0.96
CA VAL A 146 2.17 0.36 1.83
C VAL A 146 2.31 0.82 3.28
N LEU A 147 2.74 2.06 3.48
CA LEU A 147 3.06 2.61 4.80
C LEU A 147 1.88 3.32 5.50
N ARG A 148 0.70 3.23 4.96
CA ARG A 148 -0.52 3.75 5.59
C ARG A 148 -0.98 2.94 6.79
#